data_2d7a94ada4382e4120b5dd40374fdc27
#
_entry.id   2d7a94ada4382e4120b5dd40374fdc27
#
_cell.length_a   1.000
_cell.length_b   1.000
_cell.length_c   1.000
_cell.angle_alpha   90.00
_cell.angle_beta   90.00
_cell.angle_gamma   90.00
#
_symmetry.space_group_name_H-M   'P 1'
#
loop_
_entity.id
_entity.type
_entity.pdbx_description
1 polymer ?
#
loop_
_entity_poly.entity_id
_entity_poly.type
_entity_poly.pdbx_seq_one_letter_code
_entity_poly.pdbx_strand_id
1 'polypeptide(L)' 'MRAYVLINVRAGKVRDVVSAVSQLEGVQHADACWGLPDVFAYVDTPNEKNLNQLVVDQIQKLDGVERTETHIVVG' A
#
# COMPACT_ATOMS: atom_id res chain seq x y z
N MET A 1 -8.53 -9.94 7.18
CA MET A 1 -9.14 -8.89 6.37
C MET A 1 -8.20 -8.57 5.20
N ARG A 2 -8.67 -8.83 4.00
CA ARG A 2 -7.88 -8.63 2.79
C ARG A 2 -8.28 -7.32 2.13
N ALA A 3 -7.31 -6.63 1.56
CA ALA A 3 -7.57 -5.36 0.90
C ALA A 3 -6.54 -5.09 -0.19
N TYR A 4 -6.95 -4.26 -1.14
CA TYR A 4 -6.03 -3.65 -2.10
C TYR A 4 -5.78 -2.23 -1.66
N VAL A 5 -4.51 -1.85 -1.57
CA VAL A 5 -4.12 -0.49 -1.28
C VAL A 5 -3.49 0.09 -2.54
N LEU A 6 -4.14 1.12 -3.07
CA LEU A 6 -3.73 1.77 -4.31
C LEU A 6 -2.98 3.04 -3.92
N ILE A 7 -1.75 3.18 -4.41
CA ILE A 7 -0.84 4.20 -3.91
C ILE A 7 -0.37 5.09 -5.05
N ASN A 8 -0.56 6.40 -4.88
CA ASN A 8 0.03 7.39 -5.78
C ASN A 8 1.37 7.80 -5.19
N VAL A 9 2.40 7.79 -6.04
CA VAL A 9 3.77 8.00 -5.61
C VAL A 9 4.40 9.16 -6.38
N ARG A 10 5.19 9.96 -5.68
CA ARG A 10 5.93 11.06 -6.29
C ARG A 10 6.89 10.51 -7.35
N ALA A 11 7.01 11.24 -8.45
CA ALA A 11 7.90 10.85 -9.55
C ALA A 11 9.32 10.58 -9.04
N GLY A 12 9.91 9.47 -9.49
CA GLY A 12 11.26 9.06 -9.11
C GLY A 12 11.32 8.22 -7.84
N LYS A 13 10.17 8.01 -7.14
CA LYS A 13 10.14 7.27 -5.89
C LYS A 13 9.45 5.92 -5.96
N VAL A 14 8.98 5.52 -7.14
CA VAL A 14 8.16 4.32 -7.28
C VAL A 14 8.91 3.07 -6.80
N ARG A 15 10.15 2.88 -7.21
CA ARG A 15 10.93 1.71 -6.81
C ARG A 15 11.16 1.67 -5.30
N ASP A 16 11.49 2.81 -4.71
CA ASP A 16 11.74 2.90 -3.27
C ASP A 16 10.46 2.57 -2.50
N VAL A 17 9.32 3.09 -2.95
CA VAL A 17 8.04 2.83 -2.30
C VAL A 17 7.64 1.37 -2.41
N VAL A 18 7.75 0.77 -3.61
CA VAL A 18 7.44 -0.66 -3.78
C VAL A 18 8.30 -1.52 -2.86
N SER A 19 9.59 -1.23 -2.81
CA SER A 19 10.51 -1.97 -1.96
C SER A 19 10.12 -1.84 -0.48
N ALA A 20 9.86 -0.62 -0.03
CA ALA A 20 9.50 -0.37 1.37
C ALA A 20 8.16 -1.01 1.73
N VAL A 21 7.15 -0.86 0.88
CA VAL A 21 5.83 -1.44 1.12
C VAL A 21 5.92 -2.96 1.19
N SER A 22 6.71 -3.56 0.30
CA SER A 22 6.86 -5.02 0.25
C SER A 22 7.46 -5.60 1.52
N GLN A 23 8.17 -4.81 2.32
CA GLN A 23 8.77 -5.26 3.57
C GLN A 23 7.83 -5.17 4.77
N LEU A 24 6.69 -4.51 4.62
CA LEU A 24 5.78 -4.30 5.75
C LEU A 24 5.00 -5.57 6.06
N GLU A 25 4.84 -5.83 7.36
CA GLU A 25 4.04 -6.98 7.80
C GLU A 25 2.58 -6.78 7.39
N GLY A 26 2.01 -7.84 6.82
CA GLY A 26 0.64 -7.81 6.30
C GLY A 26 0.57 -7.58 4.79
N VAL A 27 1.64 -7.09 4.18
CA VAL A 27 1.68 -6.91 2.73
C VAL A 27 2.09 -8.23 2.08
N GLN A 28 1.20 -8.78 1.24
CA GLN A 28 1.46 -10.03 0.55
C GLN A 28 2.32 -9.79 -0.68
N HIS A 29 2.01 -8.75 -1.44
CA HIS A 29 2.85 -8.31 -2.56
C HIS A 29 2.49 -6.86 -2.92
N ALA A 30 3.40 -6.21 -3.62
CA ALA A 30 3.20 -4.87 -4.13
C ALA A 30 3.83 -4.78 -5.52
N ASP A 31 3.11 -4.16 -6.45
CA ASP A 31 3.53 -4.04 -7.83
C ASP A 31 3.49 -2.59 -8.27
N ALA A 32 4.53 -2.20 -9.04
CA ALA A 32 4.50 -0.93 -9.75
C ALA A 32 3.73 -1.11 -11.05
N CYS A 33 2.89 -0.15 -11.39
CA CYS A 33 2.08 -0.18 -12.59
C CYS A 33 2.25 1.12 -13.35
N TRP A 34 2.03 1.08 -14.66
CA TRP A 34 1.96 2.31 -15.45
C TRP A 34 0.56 2.90 -15.28
N GLY A 35 0.52 4.21 -15.07
CA GLY A 35 -0.73 4.92 -14.84
C GLY A 35 -0.90 5.29 -13.38
N LEU A 36 -2.00 5.93 -13.05
CA LEU A 36 -2.32 6.34 -11.69
C LEU A 36 -3.56 5.62 -11.20
N PRO A 37 -3.52 5.04 -10.00
CA PRO A 37 -2.38 4.95 -9.08
C PRO A 37 -1.25 4.09 -9.65
N ASP A 38 -0.03 4.34 -9.20
CA ASP A 38 1.14 3.69 -9.80
C ASP A 38 1.73 2.55 -8.96
N VAL A 39 1.21 2.31 -7.75
CA VAL A 39 1.58 1.13 -6.96
C VAL A 39 0.31 0.48 -6.43
N PHE A 40 0.23 -0.83 -6.60
CA PHE A 40 -0.90 -1.64 -6.13
C PHE A 40 -0.36 -2.65 -5.12
N ALA A 41 -0.83 -2.57 -3.89
CA ALA A 41 -0.44 -3.51 -2.84
C ALA A 41 -1.62 -4.38 -2.46
N TYR A 42 -1.37 -5.68 -2.30
CA TYR A 42 -2.36 -6.61 -1.78
C TYR A 42 -1.97 -6.96 -0.36
N VAL A 43 -2.88 -6.74 0.58
CA VAL A 43 -2.58 -6.91 2.00
C VAL A 43 -3.58 -7.85 2.65
N ASP A 44 -3.14 -8.53 3.69
CA ASP A 44 -3.98 -9.37 4.52
C ASP A 44 -3.61 -9.13 5.98
N THR A 45 -4.56 -8.64 6.75
CA THR A 45 -4.34 -8.30 8.15
C THR A 45 -5.36 -9.03 9.04
N PRO A 46 -5.06 -9.20 10.34
CA PRO A 46 -6.00 -9.91 11.22
C PRO A 46 -7.36 -9.23 11.37
N ASN A 47 -7.39 -7.89 11.32
CA ASN A 47 -8.62 -7.14 11.55
C ASN A 47 -8.49 -5.72 10.99
N GLU A 48 -9.58 -4.96 11.09
CA GLU A 48 -9.62 -3.59 10.58
C GLU A 48 -8.64 -2.66 11.28
N LYS A 49 -8.45 -2.84 12.59
CA LYS A 49 -7.51 -2.00 13.34
C LYS A 49 -6.09 -2.16 12.80
N ASN A 50 -5.67 -3.40 12.55
CA ASN A 50 -4.35 -3.67 11.99
C ASN A 50 -4.23 -3.12 10.57
N LEU A 51 -5.29 -3.22 9.77
CA LEU A 51 -5.30 -2.65 8.44
C LEU A 51 -5.12 -1.14 8.50
N ASN A 52 -5.84 -0.47 9.38
CA ASN A 52 -5.74 0.97 9.54
C ASN A 52 -4.33 1.39 9.97
N GLN A 53 -3.73 0.65 10.91
CA GLN A 53 -2.36 0.92 11.33
C GLN A 53 -1.38 0.75 10.17
N LEU A 54 -1.54 -0.30 9.38
CA LEU A 54 -0.68 -0.55 8.22
C LEU A 54 -0.76 0.61 7.23
N VAL A 55 -1.95 1.06 6.90
CA VAL A 55 -2.14 2.11 5.90
C VAL A 55 -1.71 3.47 6.45
N VAL A 56 -2.26 3.86 7.60
CA VAL A 56 -2.09 5.23 8.10
C VAL A 56 -0.73 5.43 8.78
N ASP A 57 -0.31 4.47 9.59
CA ASP A 57 0.91 4.65 10.39
C ASP A 57 2.16 4.20 9.68
N GLN A 58 2.04 3.39 8.63
CA GLN A 58 3.19 2.85 7.92
C GLN A 58 3.24 3.27 6.45
N ILE A 59 2.24 2.89 5.65
CA ILE A 59 2.29 3.18 4.22
C ILE A 59 2.27 4.68 3.93
N GLN A 60 1.33 5.41 4.54
CA GLN A 60 1.20 6.84 4.29
C GLN A 60 2.38 7.65 4.79
N LYS A 61 3.21 7.08 5.65
CA LYS A 61 4.40 7.77 6.19
C LYS A 61 5.66 7.52 5.37
N LEU A 62 5.60 6.66 4.38
CA LEU A 62 6.76 6.40 3.53
C LEU A 62 7.06 7.60 2.64
N ASP A 63 8.36 7.92 2.53
CA ASP A 63 8.78 9.00 1.64
C ASP A 63 8.40 8.67 0.20
N GLY A 64 7.74 9.61 -0.45
CA GLY A 64 7.28 9.45 -1.82
C GLY A 64 5.82 9.10 -1.96
N VAL A 65 5.17 8.61 -0.90
CA VAL A 65 3.74 8.33 -0.95
C VAL A 65 2.97 9.63 -0.86
N GLU A 66 2.14 9.90 -1.87
CA GLU A 66 1.34 11.12 -1.93
C GLU A 66 -0.11 10.87 -1.53
N ARG A 67 -0.65 9.72 -1.91
CA ARG A 67 -2.06 9.43 -1.68
C ARG A 67 -2.27 7.92 -1.68
N THR A 68 -3.19 7.47 -0.85
CA THR A 68 -3.60 6.06 -0.82
C THR A 68 -5.11 5.94 -0.90
N GLU A 69 -5.53 4.82 -1.48
CA GLU A 69 -6.94 4.46 -1.55
C GLU A 69 -7.04 2.98 -1.19
N THR A 70 -7.81 2.66 -0.16
CA THR A 70 -7.92 1.28 0.33
C THR A 70 -9.27 0.70 -0.05
N HIS A 71 -9.22 -0.47 -0.69
CA HIS A 71 -10.42 -1.22 -1.08
C HIS A 71 -10.42 -2.55 -0.35
N ILE A 72 -11.34 -2.70 0.58
CA ILE A 72 -11.48 -3.92 1.38
C ILE A 72 -12.22 -4.96 0.55
N VAL A 73 -11.66 -6.17 0.49
CA VAL A 73 -12.27 -7.28 -0.23
C VAL A 73 -13.50 -7.75 0.54
N VAL A 74 -14.64 -7.86 -0.14
CA VAL A 74 -15.87 -8.38 0.43
C VAL A 74 -16.23 -9.69 -0.26
N GLY A 75 -16.45 -10.72 0.53
CA GLY A 75 -16.82 -12.03 -0.01
C GLY A 75 -15.68 -13.01 -0.23
#